data_c5115acfb2dc1d5ea67788ed8d0f05f4
#
_entry.id   c5115acfb2dc1d5ea67788ed8d0f05f4
#
_cell.length_a   1.000
_cell.length_b   1.000
_cell.length_c   1.000
_cell.angle_alpha   90.00
_cell.angle_beta   90.00
_cell.angle_gamma   90.00
#
_symmetry.space_group_name_H-M   'P 1'
#
loop_
_entity.id
_entity.type
_entity.pdbx_description
1 polymer ?
#
loop_
_entity_poly.entity_id
_entity_poly.type
_entity_poly.pdbx_seq_one_letter_code
_entity_poly.pdbx_strand_id
1 'polypeptide(L)'
;ERSRGLGDVYKRQLEEAGFTKLHEHQSWNDKLYVGGRYYVQRNQSSLVAFVIGKQFTPGQGVHIIGAHTDSPHLRIRPISKRSKEGYLQCSVETYGGGQWHTWFDRDLSLAGRVIVAQDASRFVSRLVHIQRPLLRVPTLAIHLNRSVNEAFTFNHEDQLQPILGLASMLNEPDQSMAAVPGLSAKHHPVLLELLAQELDVPVSAIQDFELSLYDTQPPAVGGVSNEFLFAPRIDNQMSCFCATEALVASVLDLDALNASQSIRAIALFDHEEVGS
;
A
#
# COMPACT_ATOMS: atom_id res chain seq x y z
N GLU A 1 -12.99 -11.52 -5.93
CA GLU A 1 -12.72 -10.10 -6.30
C GLU A 1 -11.21 -9.87 -6.18
N ARG A 2 -10.53 -9.53 -7.31
CA ARG A 2 -9.08 -9.31 -7.32
C ARG A 2 -8.74 -8.09 -6.47
N SER A 3 -7.63 -8.17 -5.73
CA SER A 3 -7.10 -7.09 -4.89
C SER A 3 -7.11 -5.76 -5.64
N ARG A 4 -7.82 -4.79 -5.09
CA ARG A 4 -7.85 -3.41 -5.57
C ARG A 4 -7.12 -2.56 -4.55
N GLY A 5 -6.14 -1.79 -4.98
CA GLY A 5 -5.45 -0.85 -4.11
C GLY A 5 -6.39 0.24 -3.57
N LEU A 6 -6.01 0.91 -2.48
CA LEU A 6 -6.79 2.00 -1.89
C LEU A 6 -7.15 3.09 -2.91
N GLY A 7 -6.25 3.41 -3.83
CA GLY A 7 -6.55 4.33 -4.94
C GLY A 7 -7.75 3.91 -5.79
N ASP A 8 -8.04 2.61 -5.92
CA ASP A 8 -9.21 2.13 -6.63
C ASP A 8 -10.51 2.28 -5.83
N VAL A 9 -10.45 2.26 -4.49
CA VAL A 9 -11.61 2.48 -3.63
C VAL A 9 -12.07 3.93 -3.74
N TYR A 10 -11.17 4.89 -3.50
CA TYR A 10 -11.47 6.32 -3.61
C TYR A 10 -11.87 6.72 -5.04
N LYS A 11 -11.18 6.17 -6.05
CA LYS A 11 -11.55 6.35 -7.44
C LYS A 11 -13.00 5.98 -7.71
N ARG A 12 -13.43 4.79 -7.25
CA ARG A 12 -14.82 4.34 -7.44
C ARG A 12 -15.82 5.26 -6.76
N GLN A 13 -15.56 5.67 -5.51
CA GLN A 13 -16.41 6.63 -4.79
C GLN A 13 -16.56 7.95 -5.55
N LEU A 14 -15.45 8.48 -6.09
CA LEU A 14 -15.47 9.71 -6.89
C LEU A 14 -16.22 9.52 -8.21
N GLU A 15 -16.01 8.41 -8.92
CA GLU A 15 -16.72 8.12 -10.17
C GLU A 15 -18.23 7.94 -9.94
N GLU A 16 -18.64 7.25 -8.87
CA GLU A 16 -20.04 7.13 -8.46
C GLU A 16 -20.67 8.49 -8.08
N ALA A 17 -19.85 9.41 -7.54
CA ALA A 17 -20.27 10.80 -7.27
C ALA A 17 -20.18 11.73 -8.48
N GLY A 18 -19.92 11.20 -9.69
CA GLY A 18 -19.91 11.94 -10.94
C GLY A 18 -18.62 12.73 -11.21
N PHE A 19 -17.50 12.36 -10.61
CA PHE A 19 -16.20 12.92 -10.93
C PHE A 19 -15.64 12.34 -12.22
N THR A 20 -15.07 13.20 -13.06
CA THR A 20 -14.43 12.82 -14.32
C THR A 20 -12.91 12.69 -14.13
N LYS A 21 -12.34 11.57 -14.59
CA LYS A 21 -10.89 11.38 -14.58
C LYS A 21 -10.21 12.28 -15.60
N LEU A 22 -9.19 12.98 -15.15
CA LEU A 22 -8.26 13.71 -16.00
C LEU A 22 -6.93 12.95 -16.10
N HIS A 23 -6.26 13.10 -17.22
CA HIS A 23 -4.94 12.51 -17.46
C HIS A 23 -3.87 13.60 -17.53
N GLU A 24 -2.78 13.45 -16.77
CA GLU A 24 -1.72 14.47 -16.67
C GLU A 24 -1.02 14.80 -17.99
N HIS A 25 -0.95 13.81 -18.89
CA HIS A 25 -0.32 13.99 -20.20
C HIS A 25 -1.22 14.71 -21.23
N GLN A 26 -2.45 15.06 -20.87
CA GLN A 26 -3.41 15.75 -21.74
C GLN A 26 -3.58 17.19 -21.31
N SER A 27 -3.88 18.10 -22.27
CA SER A 27 -4.35 19.44 -21.94
C SER A 27 -5.73 19.39 -21.28
N TRP A 28 -5.93 20.23 -20.28
CA TRP A 28 -7.22 20.36 -19.57
C TRP A 28 -8.01 21.63 -19.95
N ASN A 29 -7.44 22.50 -20.78
CA ASN A 29 -8.00 23.82 -21.09
C ASN A 29 -9.48 23.77 -21.58
N ASP A 30 -9.82 22.76 -22.40
CA ASP A 30 -11.14 22.58 -22.94
C ASP A 30 -12.00 21.55 -22.18
N LYS A 31 -11.52 21.07 -21.03
CA LYS A 31 -12.19 20.03 -20.24
C LYS A 31 -12.76 20.55 -18.92
N LEU A 32 -12.24 21.69 -18.45
CA LEU A 32 -12.64 22.26 -17.16
C LEU A 32 -13.74 23.28 -17.36
N TYR A 33 -14.80 23.16 -16.55
CA TYR A 33 -15.91 24.12 -16.54
C TYR A 33 -16.42 24.34 -15.11
N VAL A 34 -17.08 25.46 -14.87
CA VAL A 34 -17.71 25.77 -13.58
C VAL A 34 -18.78 24.73 -13.25
N GLY A 35 -18.82 24.28 -12.01
CA GLY A 35 -19.66 23.16 -11.58
C GLY A 35 -19.08 21.77 -11.90
N GLY A 36 -17.97 21.70 -12.63
CA GLY A 36 -17.30 20.44 -12.96
C GLY A 36 -16.61 19.78 -11.77
N ARG A 37 -16.53 18.46 -11.81
CA ARG A 37 -15.95 17.58 -10.77
C ARG A 37 -14.90 16.73 -11.44
N TYR A 38 -13.67 16.75 -10.91
CA TYR A 38 -12.53 16.13 -11.57
C TYR A 38 -11.63 15.42 -10.58
N TYR A 39 -10.92 14.38 -11.03
CA TYR A 39 -9.83 13.79 -10.28
C TYR A 39 -8.66 13.39 -11.19
N VAL A 40 -7.48 13.39 -10.61
CA VAL A 40 -6.22 12.94 -11.21
C VAL A 40 -5.62 11.89 -10.27
N GLN A 41 -5.06 10.86 -10.84
CA GLN A 41 -4.36 9.81 -10.10
C GLN A 41 -2.95 9.67 -10.63
N ARG A 42 -1.95 9.72 -9.75
CA ARG A 42 -0.55 9.49 -10.07
C ARG A 42 -0.09 8.18 -9.42
N ASN A 43 0.61 7.36 -10.19
CA ASN A 43 1.28 6.13 -9.74
C ASN A 43 0.36 5.13 -8.99
N GLN A 44 -0.95 5.23 -9.16
CA GLN A 44 -2.00 4.43 -8.50
C GLN A 44 -2.07 4.61 -6.96
N SER A 45 -1.26 5.47 -6.38
CA SER A 45 -1.17 5.67 -4.92
C SER A 45 -1.48 7.10 -4.47
N SER A 46 -1.20 8.12 -5.30
CA SER A 46 -1.59 9.51 -5.04
C SER A 46 -2.83 9.90 -5.83
N LEU A 47 -3.69 10.73 -5.21
CA LEU A 47 -4.93 11.18 -5.82
C LEU A 47 -5.18 12.65 -5.48
N VAL A 48 -5.53 13.45 -6.50
CA VAL A 48 -6.05 14.80 -6.31
C VAL A 48 -7.44 14.85 -6.91
N ALA A 49 -8.44 15.28 -6.15
CA ALA A 49 -9.79 15.49 -6.64
C ALA A 49 -10.26 16.91 -6.32
N PHE A 50 -11.02 17.51 -7.23
CA PHE A 50 -11.49 18.87 -7.03
C PHE A 50 -12.82 19.15 -7.71
N VAL A 51 -13.51 20.14 -7.18
CA VAL A 51 -14.80 20.65 -7.66
C VAL A 51 -14.68 22.13 -7.89
N ILE A 52 -15.08 22.60 -9.07
CA ILE A 52 -15.11 24.01 -9.41
C ILE A 52 -16.49 24.56 -9.06
N GLY A 53 -16.56 25.54 -8.17
CA GLY A 53 -17.82 26.20 -7.80
C GLY A 53 -18.51 26.81 -9.01
N LYS A 54 -19.85 26.86 -9.04
CA LYS A 54 -20.58 27.39 -10.19
C LYS A 54 -20.47 28.92 -10.37
N GLN A 55 -20.07 29.62 -9.29
CA GLN A 55 -19.80 31.07 -9.30
C GLN A 55 -18.31 31.39 -9.38
N PHE A 56 -17.46 30.37 -9.62
CA PHE A 56 -16.01 30.54 -9.68
C PHE A 56 -15.60 31.39 -10.88
N THR A 57 -14.72 32.35 -10.63
CA THR A 57 -13.99 33.11 -11.65
C THR A 57 -12.50 33.05 -11.41
N PRO A 58 -11.65 33.07 -12.46
CA PRO A 58 -10.20 33.08 -12.29
C PRO A 58 -9.72 34.16 -11.34
N GLY A 59 -8.84 33.77 -10.40
CA GLY A 59 -8.34 34.66 -9.33
C GLY A 59 -9.04 34.46 -7.98
N GLN A 60 -10.12 33.71 -7.91
CA GLN A 60 -10.76 33.33 -6.63
C GLN A 60 -10.04 32.16 -5.95
N GLY A 61 -10.36 31.94 -4.65
CA GLY A 61 -9.63 31.03 -3.79
C GLY A 61 -9.82 29.55 -4.12
N VAL A 62 -8.83 28.77 -3.68
CA VAL A 62 -8.85 27.30 -3.67
C VAL A 62 -8.74 26.83 -2.21
N HIS A 63 -9.67 26.00 -1.77
CA HIS A 63 -9.62 25.31 -0.47
C HIS A 63 -9.12 23.90 -0.70
N ILE A 64 -7.99 23.54 -0.06
CA ILE A 64 -7.36 22.23 -0.23
C ILE A 64 -7.27 21.56 1.13
N ILE A 65 -7.73 20.31 1.21
CA ILE A 65 -7.46 19.40 2.33
C ILE A 65 -6.38 18.43 1.87
N GLY A 66 -5.24 18.43 2.56
CA GLY A 66 -4.13 17.49 2.34
C GLY A 66 -4.18 16.33 3.32
N ALA A 67 -3.90 15.13 2.83
CA ALA A 67 -3.69 13.92 3.62
C ALA A 67 -2.73 13.00 2.88
N HIS A 68 -2.27 11.91 3.52
CA HIS A 68 -1.38 10.96 2.87
C HIS A 68 -1.94 9.53 2.90
N THR A 69 -1.60 8.74 1.89
CA THR A 69 -2.12 7.39 1.67
C THR A 69 -1.21 6.28 2.17
N ASP A 70 0.06 6.58 2.39
CA ASP A 70 1.07 5.65 2.87
C ASP A 70 1.09 5.57 4.41
N SER A 71 1.77 4.58 4.93
CA SER A 71 1.95 4.35 6.37
C SER A 71 3.28 3.64 6.59
N PRO A 72 3.93 3.80 7.76
CA PRO A 72 5.15 3.07 8.08
C PRO A 72 4.95 1.55 7.99
N HIS A 73 5.90 0.88 7.36
CA HIS A 73 5.85 -0.58 7.20
C HIS A 73 7.24 -1.18 6.98
N LEU A 74 7.33 -2.51 7.05
CA LEU A 74 8.49 -3.24 6.60
C LEU A 74 8.36 -3.52 5.10
N ARG A 75 9.41 -3.25 4.33
CA ARG A 75 9.47 -3.47 2.89
C ARG A 75 10.48 -4.55 2.55
N ILE A 76 10.15 -5.44 1.62
CA ILE A 76 11.09 -6.43 1.10
C ILE A 76 12.24 -5.71 0.37
N ARG A 77 13.49 -6.00 0.75
CA ARG A 77 14.68 -5.43 0.10
C ARG A 77 14.83 -5.91 -1.34
N PRO A 78 15.48 -5.11 -2.21
CA PRO A 78 15.82 -5.52 -3.59
C PRO A 78 16.66 -6.82 -3.67
N ILE A 79 17.38 -7.14 -2.59
CA ILE A 79 18.04 -8.43 -2.37
C ILE A 79 17.55 -8.95 -1.03
N SER A 80 16.59 -9.86 -1.06
CA SER A 80 15.92 -10.32 0.16
C SER A 80 16.27 -11.75 0.58
N LYS A 81 16.97 -12.50 -0.27
CA LYS A 81 17.29 -13.90 -0.01
C LYS A 81 18.21 -14.04 1.20
N ARG A 82 17.70 -14.63 2.26
CA ARG A 82 18.45 -14.92 3.49
C ARG A 82 18.03 -16.26 4.06
N SER A 83 18.99 -17.01 4.56
CA SER A 83 18.73 -18.27 5.30
C SER A 83 19.59 -18.29 6.55
N LYS A 84 18.99 -18.69 7.68
CA LYS A 84 19.71 -18.81 8.96
C LYS A 84 19.05 -19.88 9.80
N GLU A 85 19.85 -20.72 10.46
CA GLU A 85 19.42 -21.74 11.42
C GLU A 85 18.29 -22.67 10.87
N GLY A 86 18.37 -23.01 9.59
CA GLY A 86 17.36 -23.87 8.95
C GLY A 86 16.05 -23.16 8.55
N TYR A 87 15.99 -21.84 8.71
CA TYR A 87 14.86 -21.03 8.27
C TYR A 87 15.18 -20.25 6.99
N LEU A 88 14.18 -20.14 6.14
CA LEU A 88 14.16 -19.15 5.05
C LEU A 88 13.69 -17.81 5.62
N GLN A 89 14.43 -16.76 5.38
CA GLN A 89 14.10 -15.41 5.81
C GLN A 89 14.06 -14.47 4.63
N CYS A 90 13.22 -13.43 4.72
CA CYS A 90 13.26 -12.32 3.79
C CYS A 90 13.93 -11.12 4.44
N SER A 91 15.00 -10.59 3.83
CA SER A 91 15.56 -9.32 4.29
C SER A 91 14.59 -8.18 4.01
N VAL A 92 14.35 -7.37 5.02
CA VAL A 92 13.45 -6.21 4.98
C VAL A 92 14.20 -4.94 5.36
N GLU A 93 13.66 -3.81 4.90
CA GLU A 93 14.01 -2.48 5.35
C GLU A 93 12.80 -1.80 6.00
N THR A 94 13.04 -0.85 6.86
CA THR A 94 11.99 -0.01 7.42
C THR A 94 11.65 1.12 6.46
N TYR A 95 10.38 1.31 6.19
CA TYR A 95 9.85 2.44 5.44
C TYR A 95 9.18 3.40 6.42
N GLY A 96 9.63 4.64 6.45
CA GLY A 96 9.10 5.67 7.35
C GLY A 96 9.56 5.53 8.81
N GLY A 97 8.94 6.29 9.69
CA GLY A 97 9.17 6.29 11.13
C GLY A 97 8.11 5.47 11.88
N GLY A 98 8.41 4.23 12.24
CA GLY A 98 7.44 3.34 12.87
C GLY A 98 7.84 2.84 14.26
N GLN A 99 6.86 2.38 15.02
CA GLN A 99 7.07 1.67 16.28
C GLN A 99 7.39 0.20 15.99
N TRP A 100 8.63 -0.08 15.58
CA TRP A 100 9.03 -1.38 15.03
C TRP A 100 8.90 -2.55 16.01
N HIS A 101 8.94 -2.30 17.31
CA HIS A 101 8.70 -3.32 18.33
C HIS A 101 7.29 -3.93 18.25
N THR A 102 6.31 -3.21 17.72
CA THR A 102 4.93 -3.69 17.57
C THR A 102 4.77 -4.69 16.41
N TRP A 103 5.78 -4.86 15.58
CA TRP A 103 5.79 -5.78 14.45
C TRP A 103 6.21 -7.21 14.84
N PHE A 104 6.78 -7.38 16.02
CA PHE A 104 7.13 -8.71 16.53
C PHE A 104 5.88 -9.51 16.87
N ASP A 105 5.97 -10.82 16.65
CA ASP A 105 4.93 -11.83 16.90
C ASP A 105 3.58 -11.58 16.18
N ARG A 106 3.58 -10.74 15.16
CA ARG A 106 2.42 -10.51 14.29
C ARG A 106 2.35 -11.54 13.16
N ASP A 107 1.12 -11.85 12.76
CA ASP A 107 0.86 -12.68 11.59
C ASP A 107 0.93 -11.78 10.34
N LEU A 108 2.12 -11.74 9.74
CA LEU A 108 2.41 -10.83 8.64
C LEU A 108 2.16 -11.49 7.29
N SER A 109 1.79 -10.68 6.30
CA SER A 109 1.71 -11.08 4.91
C SER A 109 2.23 -9.99 3.97
N LEU A 110 2.06 -10.17 2.67
CA LEU A 110 2.62 -9.33 1.63
C LEU A 110 1.52 -8.70 0.78
N ALA A 111 1.69 -7.42 0.51
CA ALA A 111 0.91 -6.69 -0.48
C ALA A 111 1.84 -5.73 -1.23
N GLY A 112 1.50 -5.42 -2.47
CA GLY A 112 2.30 -4.48 -3.24
C GLY A 112 2.10 -4.60 -4.74
N ARG A 113 3.11 -4.15 -5.47
CA ARG A 113 3.12 -4.08 -6.91
C ARG A 113 4.15 -5.04 -7.50
N VAL A 114 3.76 -5.75 -8.54
CA VAL A 114 4.63 -6.65 -9.31
C VAL A 114 4.62 -6.20 -10.77
N ILE A 115 5.80 -6.09 -11.35
CA ILE A 115 5.97 -5.83 -12.78
C ILE A 115 6.02 -7.16 -13.51
N VAL A 116 5.07 -7.35 -14.42
CA VAL A 116 4.91 -8.59 -15.18
C VAL A 116 5.12 -8.30 -16.67
N ALA A 117 5.99 -9.07 -17.32
CA ALA A 117 6.11 -9.05 -18.77
C ALA A 117 4.90 -9.76 -19.41
N GLN A 118 4.20 -9.06 -20.30
CA GLN A 118 3.15 -9.66 -21.14
C GLN A 118 3.74 -10.25 -22.43
N ASP A 119 4.77 -9.60 -22.96
CA ASP A 119 5.58 -10.04 -24.09
C ASP A 119 7.00 -9.43 -23.98
N ALA A 120 7.83 -9.59 -24.99
CA ALA A 120 9.23 -9.13 -24.99
C ALA A 120 9.41 -7.60 -24.86
N SER A 121 8.38 -6.82 -25.12
CA SER A 121 8.43 -5.34 -25.14
C SER A 121 7.42 -4.66 -24.21
N ARG A 122 6.47 -5.41 -23.69
CA ARG A 122 5.37 -4.86 -22.89
C ARG A 122 5.39 -5.35 -21.46
N PHE A 123 5.52 -4.42 -20.54
CA PHE A 123 5.46 -4.64 -19.10
C PHE A 123 4.21 -4.01 -18.51
N VAL A 124 3.59 -4.70 -17.58
CA VAL A 124 2.42 -4.19 -16.86
C VAL A 124 2.61 -4.29 -15.35
N SER A 125 2.13 -3.29 -14.66
CA SER A 125 2.06 -3.31 -13.20
C SER A 125 0.80 -4.04 -12.76
N ARG A 126 0.93 -5.01 -11.87
CA ARG A 126 -0.18 -5.75 -11.25
C ARG A 126 -0.06 -5.67 -9.73
N LEU A 127 -1.18 -5.44 -9.05
CA LEU A 127 -1.24 -5.48 -7.60
C LEU A 127 -1.40 -6.92 -7.11
N VAL A 128 -0.70 -7.22 -6.03
CA VAL A 128 -0.83 -8.47 -5.27
C VAL A 128 -1.23 -8.14 -3.82
N HIS A 129 -2.09 -8.97 -3.25
CA HIS A 129 -2.48 -8.90 -1.84
C HIS A 129 -2.75 -10.31 -1.34
N ILE A 130 -1.81 -10.88 -0.61
CA ILE A 130 -1.90 -12.24 -0.09
C ILE A 130 -2.55 -12.18 1.28
N GLN A 131 -3.76 -12.73 1.42
CA GLN A 131 -4.59 -12.55 2.62
C GLN A 131 -4.25 -13.50 3.77
N ARG A 132 -3.52 -14.59 3.52
CA ARG A 132 -3.12 -15.53 4.57
C ARG A 132 -1.81 -15.11 5.24
N PRO A 133 -1.58 -15.43 6.51
CA PRO A 133 -0.27 -15.25 7.15
C PRO A 133 0.84 -16.01 6.42
N LEU A 134 1.97 -15.35 6.21
CA LEU A 134 3.14 -15.88 5.51
C LEU A 134 4.43 -15.74 6.30
N LEU A 135 4.56 -14.65 7.03
CA LEU A 135 5.80 -14.17 7.60
C LEU A 135 5.61 -13.87 9.08
N ARG A 136 6.69 -14.04 9.85
CA ARG A 136 6.69 -13.66 11.26
C ARG A 136 8.08 -13.19 11.68
N VAL A 137 8.14 -12.12 12.43
CA VAL A 137 9.34 -11.70 13.17
C VAL A 137 9.17 -12.20 14.61
N PRO A 138 9.79 -13.32 15.00
CA PRO A 138 9.56 -13.90 16.32
C PRO A 138 10.39 -13.19 17.40
N THR A 139 9.83 -13.07 18.60
CA THR A 139 10.59 -12.78 19.82
C THR A 139 11.26 -14.05 20.34
N LEU A 140 12.27 -13.86 21.18
CA LEU A 140 12.89 -14.97 21.90
C LEU A 140 12.06 -15.35 23.13
N ALA A 141 12.09 -16.64 23.48
CA ALA A 141 11.56 -17.08 24.77
C ALA A 141 12.23 -16.35 25.92
N ILE A 142 11.48 -16.08 27.00
CA ILE A 142 11.97 -15.36 28.18
C ILE A 142 13.24 -15.98 28.77
N HIS A 143 13.41 -17.31 28.65
CA HIS A 143 14.60 -18.03 29.13
C HIS A 143 15.89 -17.63 28.40
N LEU A 144 15.77 -17.14 27.16
CA LEU A 144 16.89 -16.72 26.31
C LEU A 144 17.11 -15.19 26.35
N ASN A 145 16.13 -14.44 26.82
CA ASN A 145 16.21 -12.97 26.94
C ASN A 145 15.42 -12.51 28.17
N ARG A 146 16.04 -12.62 29.35
CA ARG A 146 15.37 -12.32 30.64
C ARG A 146 15.14 -10.82 30.88
N SER A 147 15.91 -9.96 30.23
CA SER A 147 15.79 -8.49 30.36
C SER A 147 14.72 -7.89 29.46
N VAL A 148 14.03 -8.68 28.65
CA VAL A 148 13.04 -8.19 27.68
C VAL A 148 11.91 -7.36 28.31
N ASN A 149 11.52 -7.68 29.56
CA ASN A 149 10.51 -6.94 30.31
C ASN A 149 11.00 -5.60 30.88
N GLU A 150 12.31 -5.39 30.97
CA GLU A 150 12.92 -4.15 31.41
C GLU A 150 13.18 -3.21 30.23
N ALA A 151 13.68 -3.76 29.12
CA ALA A 151 13.96 -3.03 27.90
C ALA A 151 13.90 -3.96 26.69
N PHE A 152 12.92 -3.76 25.80
CA PHE A 152 12.86 -4.46 24.52
C PHE A 152 13.70 -3.72 23.49
N THR A 153 14.95 -4.16 23.35
CA THR A 153 15.90 -3.63 22.36
C THR A 153 16.23 -4.69 21.33
N PHE A 154 16.41 -4.29 20.08
CA PHE A 154 16.73 -5.21 19.00
C PHE A 154 17.53 -4.51 17.90
N ASN A 155 18.30 -5.29 17.16
CA ASN A 155 19.02 -4.85 15.97
C ASN A 155 18.13 -5.03 14.73
N HIS A 156 17.94 -3.95 13.96
CA HIS A 156 17.09 -3.96 12.76
C HIS A 156 17.62 -4.90 11.68
N GLU A 157 18.94 -5.02 11.55
CA GLU A 157 19.56 -5.83 10.49
C GLU A 157 19.49 -7.34 10.77
N ASP A 158 19.56 -7.73 12.05
CA ASP A 158 19.64 -9.15 12.42
C ASP A 158 18.32 -9.70 12.98
N GLN A 159 17.60 -8.91 13.76
CA GLN A 159 16.46 -9.38 14.55
C GLN A 159 15.11 -9.00 13.97
N LEU A 160 15.06 -8.00 13.07
CA LEU A 160 13.82 -7.58 12.40
C LEU A 160 13.59 -8.33 11.07
N GLN A 161 14.24 -9.46 10.86
CA GLN A 161 14.16 -10.22 9.62
C GLN A 161 13.09 -11.31 9.72
N PRO A 162 11.98 -11.22 8.97
CA PRO A 162 10.89 -12.18 9.08
C PRO A 162 11.27 -13.56 8.54
N ILE A 163 10.76 -14.58 9.23
CA ILE A 163 10.81 -15.98 8.79
C ILE A 163 9.71 -16.18 7.74
N LEU A 164 10.08 -16.75 6.60
CA LEU A 164 9.16 -17.11 5.51
C LEU A 164 8.78 -18.61 5.55
N GLY A 165 9.69 -19.47 6.02
CA GLY A 165 9.45 -20.91 6.07
C GLY A 165 10.64 -21.72 6.55
N LEU A 166 10.53 -23.03 6.50
CA LEU A 166 11.62 -23.96 6.82
C LEU A 166 12.41 -24.31 5.57
N ALA A 167 13.75 -24.29 5.66
CA ALA A 167 14.62 -24.67 4.55
C ALA A 167 14.42 -26.14 4.12
N SER A 168 14.06 -27.01 5.08
CA SER A 168 13.77 -28.43 4.83
C SER A 168 12.49 -28.69 4.00
N MET A 169 11.62 -27.67 3.88
CA MET A 169 10.39 -27.76 3.08
C MET A 169 10.58 -27.31 1.63
N LEU A 170 11.77 -26.79 1.28
CA LEU A 170 12.11 -26.58 -0.12
C LEU A 170 12.26 -27.93 -0.80
N ASN A 171 11.35 -28.22 -1.72
CA ASN A 171 11.60 -29.26 -2.72
C ASN A 171 12.84 -28.88 -3.54
N GLU A 172 13.50 -29.86 -4.16
CA GLU A 172 14.54 -29.59 -5.17
C GLU A 172 14.07 -28.47 -6.11
N PRO A 173 14.90 -27.46 -6.39
CA PRO A 173 14.48 -26.35 -7.24
C PRO A 173 13.99 -26.91 -8.57
N ASP A 174 12.74 -26.63 -8.91
CA ASP A 174 12.18 -26.95 -10.22
C ASP A 174 13.11 -26.34 -11.29
N GLN A 175 13.50 -27.13 -12.27
CA GLN A 175 14.39 -26.72 -13.36
C GLN A 175 13.84 -25.51 -14.14
N SER A 176 12.51 -25.24 -14.07
CA SER A 176 11.89 -24.02 -14.59
C SER A 176 12.39 -22.75 -13.92
N MET A 177 12.94 -22.83 -12.69
CA MET A 177 13.51 -21.72 -11.93
C MET A 177 14.88 -21.25 -12.45
N ALA A 178 15.58 -22.07 -13.25
CA ALA A 178 16.78 -21.65 -13.95
C ALA A 178 16.52 -20.56 -15.01
N ALA A 179 15.24 -20.35 -15.35
CA ALA A 179 14.83 -19.43 -16.41
C ALA A 179 14.80 -17.93 -16.01
N VAL A 180 15.05 -17.60 -14.73
CA VAL A 180 15.10 -16.18 -14.26
C VAL A 180 16.37 -15.94 -13.45
N PRO A 181 17.57 -15.97 -14.09
CA PRO A 181 18.85 -15.95 -13.37
C PRO A 181 19.07 -14.71 -12.48
N GLY A 182 18.47 -13.57 -12.82
CA GLY A 182 18.63 -12.31 -12.06
C GLY A 182 17.82 -12.28 -10.78
N LEU A 183 16.52 -12.67 -10.85
CA LEU A 183 15.58 -12.49 -9.74
C LEU A 183 15.70 -13.61 -8.70
N SER A 184 15.93 -14.86 -9.13
CA SER A 184 16.13 -16.02 -8.24
C SER A 184 17.45 -15.98 -7.46
N ALA A 185 18.43 -15.21 -7.92
CA ALA A 185 19.64 -14.92 -7.17
C ALA A 185 19.37 -13.94 -6.01
N LYS A 186 18.42 -13.02 -6.19
CA LYS A 186 18.08 -11.95 -5.23
C LYS A 186 17.04 -12.38 -4.21
N HIS A 187 16.12 -13.26 -4.58
CA HIS A 187 14.97 -13.66 -3.77
C HIS A 187 14.85 -15.18 -3.63
N HIS A 188 14.17 -15.65 -2.60
CA HIS A 188 13.88 -17.07 -2.47
C HIS A 188 12.93 -17.54 -3.59
N PRO A 189 13.20 -18.68 -4.24
CA PRO A 189 12.31 -19.27 -5.23
C PRO A 189 10.87 -19.38 -4.76
N VAL A 190 10.64 -19.84 -3.54
CA VAL A 190 9.30 -19.99 -2.96
C VAL A 190 8.52 -18.66 -2.91
N LEU A 191 9.20 -17.52 -2.75
CA LEU A 191 8.55 -16.21 -2.82
C LEU A 191 8.11 -15.88 -4.26
N LEU A 192 8.94 -16.17 -5.24
CA LEU A 192 8.63 -15.94 -6.65
C LEU A 192 7.49 -16.85 -7.15
N GLU A 193 7.50 -18.10 -6.74
CA GLU A 193 6.42 -19.08 -7.01
C GLU A 193 5.09 -18.62 -6.42
N LEU A 194 5.12 -18.14 -5.16
CA LEU A 194 3.94 -17.60 -4.50
C LEU A 194 3.36 -16.41 -5.26
N LEU A 195 4.19 -15.47 -5.69
CA LEU A 195 3.74 -14.31 -6.48
C LEU A 195 3.20 -14.75 -7.85
N ALA A 196 3.83 -15.73 -8.49
CA ALA A 196 3.39 -16.27 -9.77
C ALA A 196 2.00 -16.93 -9.65
N GLN A 197 1.77 -17.70 -8.59
CA GLN A 197 0.47 -18.32 -8.28
C GLN A 197 -0.61 -17.27 -8.02
N GLU A 198 -0.34 -16.29 -7.18
CA GLU A 198 -1.33 -15.22 -6.86
C GLU A 198 -1.70 -14.37 -8.08
N LEU A 199 -0.77 -14.21 -9.00
CA LEU A 199 -0.98 -13.42 -10.21
C LEU A 199 -1.46 -14.25 -11.42
N ASP A 200 -1.47 -15.58 -11.31
CA ASP A 200 -1.77 -16.51 -12.41
C ASP A 200 -0.87 -16.23 -13.62
N VAL A 201 0.44 -16.27 -13.40
CA VAL A 201 1.48 -16.07 -14.41
C VAL A 201 2.65 -17.03 -14.18
N PRO A 202 3.44 -17.37 -15.20
CA PRO A 202 4.68 -18.11 -14.99
C PRO A 202 5.70 -17.24 -14.22
N VAL A 203 6.55 -17.86 -13.40
CA VAL A 203 7.61 -17.16 -12.64
C VAL A 203 8.49 -16.33 -13.57
N SER A 204 8.78 -16.82 -14.77
CA SER A 204 9.58 -16.13 -15.79
C SER A 204 8.99 -14.80 -16.28
N ALA A 205 7.69 -14.59 -16.09
CA ALA A 205 7.04 -13.33 -16.42
C ALA A 205 7.26 -12.24 -15.37
N ILE A 206 7.63 -12.60 -14.14
CA ILE A 206 7.93 -11.62 -13.08
C ILE A 206 9.27 -10.97 -13.37
N GLN A 207 9.29 -9.63 -13.46
CA GLN A 207 10.48 -8.86 -13.77
C GLN A 207 11.04 -8.14 -12.54
N ASP A 208 10.15 -7.58 -11.72
CA ASP A 208 10.50 -6.85 -10.50
C ASP A 208 9.27 -6.71 -9.61
N PHE A 209 9.46 -6.32 -8.36
CA PHE A 209 8.36 -6.05 -7.45
C PHE A 209 8.75 -5.08 -6.33
N GLU A 210 7.75 -4.44 -5.79
CA GLU A 210 7.80 -3.65 -4.56
C GLU A 210 6.72 -4.19 -3.61
N LEU A 211 7.16 -4.88 -2.55
CA LEU A 211 6.29 -5.57 -1.60
C LEU A 211 6.46 -5.03 -0.20
N SER A 212 5.34 -4.67 0.40
CA SER A 212 5.21 -4.26 1.79
C SER A 212 4.65 -5.40 2.64
N LEU A 213 5.17 -5.53 3.85
CA LEU A 213 4.57 -6.39 4.85
C LEU A 213 3.40 -5.68 5.51
N TYR A 214 2.39 -6.45 5.89
CA TYR A 214 1.26 -5.95 6.66
C TYR A 214 0.76 -7.01 7.64
N ASP A 215 0.14 -6.56 8.73
CA ASP A 215 -0.53 -7.43 9.70
C ASP A 215 -1.87 -7.92 9.11
N THR A 216 -2.07 -9.23 9.09
CA THR A 216 -3.28 -9.85 8.56
C THR A 216 -4.49 -9.75 9.50
N GLN A 217 -4.29 -9.27 10.72
CA GLN A 217 -5.40 -9.05 11.65
C GLN A 217 -6.41 -8.05 11.06
N PRO A 218 -7.68 -8.43 10.91
CA PRO A 218 -8.69 -7.53 10.35
C PRO A 218 -9.03 -6.40 11.32
N PRO A 219 -9.48 -5.24 10.83
CA PRO A 219 -10.08 -4.21 11.66
C PRO A 219 -11.29 -4.75 12.43
N ALA A 220 -11.53 -4.21 13.63
CA ALA A 220 -12.63 -4.60 14.49
C ALA A 220 -13.25 -3.38 15.19
N VAL A 221 -14.55 -3.44 15.39
CA VAL A 221 -15.25 -2.54 16.31
C VAL A 221 -15.22 -3.18 17.70
N GLY A 222 -14.91 -2.41 18.73
CA GLY A 222 -14.76 -2.90 20.09
C GLY A 222 -14.95 -1.82 21.15
N GLY A 223 -14.65 -2.18 22.40
CA GLY A 223 -15.00 -1.42 23.59
C GLY A 223 -16.27 -1.98 24.25
N VAL A 224 -16.55 -1.55 25.47
CA VAL A 224 -17.73 -2.03 26.24
C VAL A 224 -19.04 -1.70 25.55
N SER A 225 -19.09 -0.57 24.85
CA SER A 225 -20.26 -0.08 24.09
C SER A 225 -20.01 -0.03 22.57
N ASN A 226 -18.98 -0.70 22.07
CA ASN A 226 -18.57 -0.66 20.66
C ASN A 226 -18.15 0.75 20.19
N GLU A 227 -17.58 1.54 21.08
CA GLU A 227 -17.22 2.94 20.86
C GLU A 227 -15.86 3.13 20.18
N PHE A 228 -15.06 2.04 20.01
CA PHE A 228 -13.75 2.08 19.41
C PHE A 228 -13.69 1.38 18.06
N LEU A 229 -12.87 1.91 17.17
CA LEU A 229 -12.40 1.23 15.97
C LEU A 229 -10.93 0.82 16.17
N PHE A 230 -10.67 -0.49 16.20
CA PHE A 230 -9.34 -1.04 16.23
C PHE A 230 -8.90 -1.37 14.78
N ALA A 231 -7.97 -0.62 14.24
CA ALA A 231 -7.50 -0.82 12.88
C ALA A 231 -6.03 -0.39 12.74
N PRO A 232 -5.24 -1.08 11.92
CA PRO A 232 -3.94 -0.56 11.51
C PRO A 232 -4.11 0.61 10.53
N ARG A 233 -3.08 1.44 10.38
CA ARG A 233 -2.99 2.50 9.36
C ARG A 233 -4.10 3.58 9.45
N ILE A 234 -4.65 3.80 10.65
CA ILE A 234 -5.58 4.90 10.89
C ILE A 234 -4.92 6.23 10.55
N ASP A 235 -3.67 6.38 10.90
CA ASP A 235 -2.75 7.38 10.34
C ASP A 235 -2.22 6.89 8.98
N ASN A 236 -2.54 7.50 7.86
CA ASN A 236 -3.45 8.65 7.73
C ASN A 236 -4.68 8.30 6.89
N GLN A 237 -5.05 7.00 6.85
CA GLN A 237 -6.19 6.50 6.06
C GLN A 237 -7.53 7.07 6.53
N MET A 238 -7.66 7.40 7.82
CA MET A 238 -8.88 8.03 8.34
C MET A 238 -9.05 9.45 7.79
N SER A 239 -7.97 10.22 7.71
CA SER A 239 -8.01 11.56 7.10
C SER A 239 -8.32 11.49 5.60
N CYS A 240 -7.74 10.52 4.89
CA CYS A 240 -8.04 10.27 3.47
C CYS A 240 -9.53 9.95 3.28
N PHE A 241 -10.08 9.08 4.11
CA PHE A 241 -11.50 8.71 4.09
C PHE A 241 -12.38 9.92 4.36
N CYS A 242 -12.15 10.63 5.46
CA CYS A 242 -12.96 11.80 5.85
C CYS A 242 -12.90 12.92 4.80
N ALA A 243 -11.72 13.18 4.23
CA ALA A 243 -11.55 14.19 3.18
C ALA A 243 -12.33 13.81 1.91
N THR A 244 -12.28 12.53 1.51
CA THR A 244 -13.01 12.04 0.34
C THR A 244 -14.51 12.11 0.55
N GLU A 245 -15.01 11.62 1.69
CA GLU A 245 -16.43 11.70 2.06
C GLU A 245 -16.93 13.15 2.11
N ALA A 246 -16.15 14.05 2.72
CA ALA A 246 -16.49 15.47 2.80
C ALA A 246 -16.57 16.12 1.40
N LEU A 247 -15.63 15.80 0.51
CA LEU A 247 -15.66 16.31 -0.86
C LEU A 247 -16.88 15.79 -1.63
N VAL A 248 -17.16 14.47 -1.52
CA VAL A 248 -18.33 13.83 -2.13
C VAL A 248 -19.62 14.43 -1.57
N ALA A 249 -19.77 14.54 -0.25
CA ALA A 249 -20.94 15.16 0.36
C ALA A 249 -21.15 16.60 -0.11
N SER A 250 -20.06 17.35 -0.27
CA SER A 250 -20.12 18.75 -0.70
C SER A 250 -20.64 18.97 -2.13
N VAL A 251 -20.66 17.94 -2.97
CA VAL A 251 -21.20 18.04 -4.34
C VAL A 251 -22.63 17.55 -4.45
N LEU A 252 -23.12 16.85 -3.42
CA LEU A 252 -24.52 16.45 -3.31
C LEU A 252 -25.42 17.61 -2.81
N ASP A 253 -24.84 18.55 -2.07
CA ASP A 253 -25.50 19.82 -1.72
C ASP A 253 -25.46 20.79 -2.92
N LEU A 254 -26.53 20.75 -3.70
CA LEU A 254 -26.64 21.55 -4.93
C LEU A 254 -26.70 23.04 -4.64
N ASP A 255 -27.29 23.47 -3.51
CA ASP A 255 -27.38 24.89 -3.17
C ASP A 255 -26.00 25.42 -2.79
N ALA A 256 -25.24 24.69 -1.99
CA ALA A 256 -23.87 25.04 -1.68
C ALA A 256 -22.95 25.04 -2.92
N LEU A 257 -23.13 24.11 -3.86
CA LEU A 257 -22.37 24.08 -5.11
C LEU A 257 -22.74 25.27 -6.02
N ASN A 258 -24.03 25.60 -6.13
CA ASN A 258 -24.53 26.70 -6.95
C ASN A 258 -24.05 28.07 -6.44
N ALA A 259 -23.93 28.25 -5.13
CA ALA A 259 -23.47 29.49 -4.50
C ALA A 259 -21.93 29.60 -4.40
N SER A 260 -21.21 28.49 -4.61
CA SER A 260 -19.75 28.44 -4.39
C SER A 260 -18.97 29.24 -5.41
N GLN A 261 -18.10 30.13 -4.90
CA GLN A 261 -17.16 30.95 -5.67
C GLN A 261 -15.73 30.40 -5.67
N SER A 262 -15.47 29.27 -5.01
CA SER A 262 -14.13 28.71 -4.85
C SER A 262 -14.01 27.33 -5.47
N ILE A 263 -12.78 26.88 -5.66
CA ILE A 263 -12.46 25.47 -5.91
C ILE A 263 -12.30 24.79 -4.56
N ARG A 264 -12.92 23.62 -4.40
CA ARG A 264 -12.70 22.72 -3.25
C ARG A 264 -11.95 21.50 -3.73
N ALA A 265 -10.87 21.17 -3.06
CA ALA A 265 -9.98 20.09 -3.47
C ALA A 265 -9.54 19.24 -2.27
N ILE A 266 -9.26 17.98 -2.55
CA ILE A 266 -8.48 17.10 -1.69
C ILE A 266 -7.20 16.69 -2.42
N ALA A 267 -6.10 16.55 -1.69
CA ALA A 267 -4.84 16.06 -2.20
C ALA A 267 -4.33 14.96 -1.27
N LEU A 268 -4.40 13.71 -1.74
CA LEU A 268 -4.01 12.52 -1.01
C LEU A 268 -2.67 12.05 -1.60
N PHE A 269 -1.60 12.30 -0.85
CA PHE A 269 -0.23 12.06 -1.30
C PHE A 269 0.27 10.69 -0.87
N ASP A 270 1.10 10.09 -1.71
CA ASP A 270 1.94 8.96 -1.33
C ASP A 270 3.35 9.47 -0.97
N HIS A 271 4.11 8.67 -0.21
CA HIS A 271 5.49 8.94 0.20
C HIS A 271 5.66 10.09 1.21
N GLU A 272 4.66 10.40 2.00
CA GLU A 272 4.80 11.32 3.14
C GLU A 272 5.74 10.75 4.19
N GLU A 273 5.60 9.48 4.49
CA GLU A 273 6.34 8.74 5.52
C GLU A 273 7.81 8.47 5.17
N VAL A 274 8.23 8.72 3.93
CA VAL A 274 9.66 8.68 3.59
C VAL A 274 10.44 9.68 4.44
N GLY A 275 9.80 10.78 4.81
CA GLY A 275 10.39 11.85 5.57
C GLY A 275 11.23 12.80 4.71
N SER A 276 11.69 13.85 5.30
CA SER A 276 12.53 14.88 4.67
C SER A 276 13.92 14.90 5.30
#